data_28386065ec7fdd3a17d6ce7dacedfc4d
#
_entry.id   28386065ec7fdd3a17d6ce7dacedfc4d
#
_cell.length_a   1.000
_cell.length_b   1.000
_cell.length_c   1.000
_cell.angle_alpha   90.00
_cell.angle_beta   90.00
_cell.angle_gamma   90.00
#
_symmetry.space_group_name_H-M   'P 1'
#
loop_
_entity.id
_entity.type
_entity.pdbx_description
1 polymer ?
#
loop_
_entity_poly.entity_id
_entity_poly.type
_entity_poly.pdbx_seq_one_letter_code
_entity_poly.pdbx_strand_id
1 'polypeptide(L)'
;MAPRPTLVRERAVWAEEHLLVGVDEAGRGPLAGPVVAAAVVFPIGCSAVRGLRDSKILPASVRARLAERVRRRAMAFGVGAASAHEIDRYNIRVASAIAMRRAIACLIRHSSLARFPLGQGGRSYLDSGQPFRIIIDGLPLPEIGYAHEALVDGDARCQSISAAAILAKTVRDRLMHQLATRHPGYGWATNVGYGTEEHQEGLRINGPTRHHRLTFAPLAQLTLSL
;
A
#
# COMPACT_ATOMS: atom_id res chain seq x y z
N MET A 1 20.82 14.15 3.35
CA MET A 1 19.66 14.34 2.50
C MET A 1 19.04 12.97 2.25
N ALA A 2 17.76 12.74 2.53
CA ALA A 2 17.15 11.43 2.27
C ALA A 2 17.27 11.06 0.77
N PRO A 3 17.56 9.79 0.44
CA PRO A 3 17.69 9.37 -0.95
C PRO A 3 16.39 9.64 -1.71
N ARG A 4 16.52 9.93 -3.01
CA ARG A 4 15.36 10.15 -3.88
C ARG A 4 15.19 8.93 -4.79
N PRO A 5 13.97 8.43 -4.97
CA PRO A 5 13.72 7.28 -5.83
C PRO A 5 14.12 7.62 -7.27
N THR A 6 14.77 6.68 -7.92
CA THR A 6 15.27 6.80 -9.29
C THR A 6 14.59 5.79 -10.21
N LEU A 7 14.74 5.93 -11.52
CA LEU A 7 14.26 4.98 -12.52
C LEU A 7 15.30 3.87 -12.88
N VAL A 8 16.31 3.67 -12.04
CA VAL A 8 17.38 2.69 -12.33
C VAL A 8 16.80 1.28 -12.43
N ARG A 9 15.90 0.90 -11.52
CA ARG A 9 15.26 -0.43 -11.53
C ARG A 9 14.32 -0.59 -12.71
N GLU A 10 13.51 0.42 -12.97
CA GLU A 10 12.60 0.44 -14.13
C GLU A 10 13.38 0.30 -15.43
N ARG A 11 14.45 1.07 -15.62
CA ARG A 11 15.27 1.03 -16.83
C ARG A 11 15.95 -0.33 -17.05
N ALA A 12 16.40 -1.00 -15.99
CA ALA A 12 16.97 -2.33 -16.09
C ALA A 12 15.94 -3.35 -16.61
N VAL A 13 14.70 -3.29 -16.12
CA VAL A 13 13.61 -4.16 -16.56
C VAL A 13 13.11 -3.78 -17.96
N TRP A 14 13.08 -2.49 -18.30
CA TRP A 14 12.71 -2.00 -19.64
C TRP A 14 13.70 -2.41 -20.73
N ALA A 15 14.98 -2.55 -20.39
CA ALA A 15 16.00 -3.04 -21.33
C ALA A 15 15.74 -4.50 -21.77
N GLU A 16 14.97 -5.24 -20.98
CA GLU A 16 14.51 -6.60 -21.30
C GLU A 16 13.07 -6.61 -21.87
N GLU A 17 12.58 -5.44 -22.32
CA GLU A 17 11.23 -5.25 -22.87
C GLU A 17 10.09 -5.61 -21.90
N HIS A 18 10.36 -5.64 -20.60
CA HIS A 18 9.37 -5.90 -19.56
C HIS A 18 8.94 -4.61 -18.86
N LEU A 19 7.73 -4.62 -18.28
CA LEU A 19 7.23 -3.56 -17.42
C LEU A 19 7.58 -3.86 -15.95
N LEU A 20 7.81 -2.83 -15.13
CA LEU A 20 8.02 -2.97 -13.69
C LEU A 20 6.80 -2.45 -12.93
N VAL A 21 6.12 -3.34 -12.21
CA VAL A 21 5.03 -3.01 -11.29
C VAL A 21 5.61 -2.83 -9.90
N GLY A 22 5.63 -1.61 -9.39
CA GLY A 22 6.00 -1.31 -8.01
C GLY A 22 4.79 -1.40 -7.08
N VAL A 23 4.96 -2.00 -5.91
CA VAL A 23 3.88 -2.22 -4.93
C VAL A 23 4.35 -1.77 -3.56
N ASP A 24 3.46 -1.09 -2.83
CA ASP A 24 3.70 -0.67 -1.44
C ASP A 24 2.39 -0.56 -0.68
N GLU A 25 2.45 -0.58 0.67
CA GLU A 25 1.29 -0.46 1.53
C GLU A 25 1.41 0.70 2.54
N ALA A 26 0.27 1.12 3.05
CA ALA A 26 0.13 2.08 4.13
C ALA A 26 -0.83 1.58 5.20
N GLY A 27 -0.51 1.86 6.47
CA GLY A 27 -1.41 1.59 7.56
C GLY A 27 -1.19 0.27 8.27
N ARG A 28 0.04 -0.24 8.38
CA ARG A 28 0.36 -1.44 9.16
C ARG A 28 0.27 -1.24 10.66
N GLY A 29 0.80 -0.13 11.18
CA GLY A 29 0.93 0.13 12.61
C GLY A 29 -0.27 0.76 13.35
N PRO A 30 -1.24 1.45 12.70
CA PRO A 30 -2.39 2.02 13.39
C PRO A 30 -3.25 1.00 14.13
N LEU A 31 -3.94 1.46 15.19
CA LEU A 31 -4.89 0.68 15.99
C LEU A 31 -6.27 0.54 15.33
N ALA A 32 -6.54 1.37 14.31
CA ALA A 32 -7.82 1.36 13.60
C ALA A 32 -7.65 1.55 12.09
N GLY A 33 -8.66 1.10 11.35
CA GLY A 33 -8.75 1.24 9.91
C GLY A 33 -8.03 0.14 9.12
N PRO A 34 -8.20 0.15 7.79
CA PRO A 34 -7.63 -0.86 6.91
C PRO A 34 -6.12 -0.70 6.74
N VAL A 35 -5.44 -1.76 6.31
CA VAL A 35 -4.20 -1.65 5.55
C VAL A 35 -4.57 -1.48 4.08
N VAL A 36 -3.92 -0.53 3.40
CA VAL A 36 -4.19 -0.21 1.99
C VAL A 36 -2.88 -0.36 1.22
N ALA A 37 -2.91 -1.07 0.10
CA ALA A 37 -1.80 -1.18 -0.82
C ALA A 37 -2.14 -0.55 -2.18
N ALA A 38 -1.11 -0.13 -2.89
CA ALA A 38 -1.24 0.26 -4.29
C ALA A 38 -0.18 -0.45 -5.14
N ALA A 39 -0.50 -0.65 -6.40
CA ALA A 39 0.38 -1.14 -7.44
C ALA A 39 0.44 -0.09 -8.55
N VAL A 40 1.63 0.22 -9.06
CA VAL A 40 1.84 1.25 -10.09
C VAL A 40 2.80 0.74 -11.15
N VAL A 41 2.48 0.97 -12.40
CA VAL A 41 3.35 0.72 -13.55
C VAL A 41 3.49 1.97 -14.40
N PHE A 42 4.72 2.31 -14.75
CA PHE A 42 5.01 3.42 -15.66
C PHE A 42 5.30 2.89 -17.08
N PRO A 43 5.00 3.68 -18.13
CA PRO A 43 5.34 3.30 -19.49
C PRO A 43 6.85 3.26 -19.71
N ILE A 44 7.31 2.36 -20.59
CA ILE A 44 8.72 2.25 -20.97
C ILE A 44 9.22 3.60 -21.49
N GLY A 45 10.42 3.98 -21.07
CA GLY A 45 11.04 5.23 -21.51
C GLY A 45 10.50 6.50 -20.86
N CYS A 46 9.54 6.42 -19.92
CA CYS A 46 9.03 7.61 -19.26
C CYS A 46 10.12 8.33 -18.45
N SER A 47 9.94 9.64 -18.28
CA SER A 47 10.79 10.43 -17.37
C SER A 47 10.32 10.29 -15.92
N ALA A 48 11.24 10.50 -14.97
CA ALA A 48 10.94 10.45 -13.54
C ALA A 48 9.83 11.41 -13.12
N VAL A 49 9.00 10.99 -12.20
CA VAL A 49 8.00 11.85 -11.53
C VAL A 49 8.74 12.68 -10.48
N ARG A 50 8.94 13.96 -10.77
CA ARG A 50 9.66 14.87 -9.87
C ARG A 50 8.91 15.02 -8.55
N GLY A 51 9.65 14.99 -7.43
CA GLY A 51 9.13 15.24 -6.09
C GLY A 51 8.67 14.00 -5.33
N LEU A 52 8.73 12.80 -5.93
CA LEU A 52 8.53 11.56 -5.19
C LEU A 52 9.60 11.42 -4.10
N ARG A 53 9.18 11.02 -2.92
CA ARG A 53 9.99 10.71 -1.73
C ARG A 53 9.12 9.90 -0.79
N ASP A 54 9.70 9.52 0.35
CA ASP A 54 8.95 8.85 1.42
C ASP A 54 7.61 9.59 1.69
N SER A 55 6.52 8.85 1.55
CA SER A 55 5.16 9.37 1.68
C SER A 55 4.84 9.89 3.09
N LYS A 56 5.57 9.43 4.10
CA LYS A 56 5.35 9.75 5.52
C LYS A 56 5.85 11.14 5.89
N ILE A 57 6.92 11.61 5.22
CA ILE A 57 7.49 12.94 5.49
C ILE A 57 6.82 14.07 4.68
N LEU A 58 5.93 13.74 3.77
CA LEU A 58 5.26 14.71 2.91
C LEU A 58 3.99 15.27 3.57
N PRO A 59 3.80 16.61 3.57
CA PRO A 59 2.53 17.21 3.93
C PRO A 59 1.38 16.63 3.09
N ALA A 60 0.19 16.50 3.68
CA ALA A 60 -0.97 15.87 3.03
C ALA A 60 -1.33 16.54 1.69
N SER A 61 -1.26 17.88 1.61
CA SER A 61 -1.53 18.63 0.38
C SER A 61 -0.51 18.36 -0.73
N VAL A 62 0.77 18.20 -0.37
CA VAL A 62 1.84 17.85 -1.32
C VAL A 62 1.64 16.41 -1.81
N ARG A 63 1.33 15.49 -0.88
CA ARG A 63 1.07 14.09 -1.21
C ARG A 63 -0.13 13.94 -2.14
N ALA A 64 -1.23 14.68 -1.90
CA ALA A 64 -2.40 14.68 -2.78
C ALA A 64 -2.06 15.15 -4.22
N ARG A 65 -1.29 16.24 -4.37
CA ARG A 65 -0.82 16.71 -5.68
C ARG A 65 0.10 15.70 -6.38
N LEU A 66 0.94 15.02 -5.63
CA LEU A 66 1.80 13.96 -6.17
C LEU A 66 0.99 12.73 -6.58
N ALA A 67 0.01 12.32 -5.79
CA ALA A 67 -0.90 11.22 -6.13
C ALA A 67 -1.62 11.49 -7.45
N GLU A 68 -2.10 12.71 -7.66
CA GLU A 68 -2.73 13.10 -8.92
C GLU A 68 -1.75 13.08 -10.09
N ARG A 69 -0.52 13.53 -9.88
CA ARG A 69 0.55 13.47 -10.89
C ARG A 69 0.91 12.02 -11.24
N VAL A 70 0.98 11.13 -10.23
CA VAL A 70 1.20 9.68 -10.43
C VAL A 70 0.09 9.09 -11.28
N ARG A 71 -1.19 9.33 -10.95
CA ARG A 71 -2.34 8.81 -11.71
C ARG A 71 -2.31 9.22 -13.19
N ARG A 72 -1.91 10.45 -13.48
CA ARG A 72 -1.80 10.96 -14.87
C ARG A 72 -0.61 10.39 -15.63
N ARG A 73 0.45 9.97 -14.94
CA ARG A 73 1.70 9.54 -15.57
C ARG A 73 1.87 8.02 -15.60
N ALA A 74 1.18 7.33 -14.72
CA ALA A 74 1.17 5.88 -14.74
C ALA A 74 0.46 5.35 -15.99
N MET A 75 1.00 4.28 -16.57
CA MET A 75 0.33 3.51 -17.60
C MET A 75 -0.90 2.80 -17.02
N ALA A 76 -0.77 2.29 -15.80
CA ALA A 76 -1.85 1.75 -15.01
C ALA A 76 -1.51 1.82 -13.52
N PHE A 77 -2.54 1.79 -12.69
CA PHE A 77 -2.43 1.61 -11.25
C PHE A 77 -3.63 0.84 -10.70
N GLY A 78 -3.44 0.22 -9.55
CA GLY A 78 -4.50 -0.46 -8.81
C GLY A 78 -4.36 -0.19 -7.32
N VAL A 79 -5.48 -0.23 -6.61
CA VAL A 79 -5.53 -0.10 -5.15
C VAL A 79 -6.29 -1.29 -4.58
N GLY A 80 -5.79 -1.80 -3.47
CA GLY A 80 -6.40 -2.88 -2.70
C GLY A 80 -6.34 -2.56 -1.21
N ALA A 81 -7.26 -3.12 -0.45
CA ALA A 81 -7.30 -2.94 0.99
C ALA A 81 -7.66 -4.25 1.69
N ALA A 82 -7.22 -4.40 2.95
CA ALA A 82 -7.74 -5.39 3.88
C ALA A 82 -8.25 -4.68 5.13
N SER A 83 -9.44 -5.08 5.58
CA SER A 83 -10.17 -4.48 6.70
C SER A 83 -9.53 -4.78 8.06
N ALA A 84 -9.94 -4.06 9.11
CA ALA A 84 -9.56 -4.38 10.48
C ALA A 84 -9.93 -5.82 10.87
N HIS A 85 -11.11 -6.30 10.45
CA HIS A 85 -11.53 -7.68 10.66
C HIS A 85 -10.59 -8.72 9.99
N GLU A 86 -10.14 -8.46 8.75
CA GLU A 86 -9.18 -9.34 8.08
C GLU A 86 -7.79 -9.29 8.75
N ILE A 87 -7.40 -8.12 9.29
CA ILE A 87 -6.17 -7.99 10.08
C ILE A 87 -6.25 -8.82 11.35
N ASP A 88 -7.36 -8.75 12.07
CA ASP A 88 -7.57 -9.53 13.29
C ASP A 88 -7.61 -11.04 13.01
N ARG A 89 -8.20 -11.45 11.88
CA ARG A 89 -8.33 -12.86 11.50
C ARG A 89 -7.01 -13.48 11.02
N TYR A 90 -6.21 -12.73 10.25
CA TYR A 90 -5.07 -13.29 9.52
C TYR A 90 -3.72 -12.72 9.95
N ASN A 91 -3.67 -11.80 10.89
CA ASN A 91 -2.58 -10.89 11.27
C ASN A 91 -2.23 -9.86 10.18
N ILE A 92 -1.43 -8.86 10.58
CA ILE A 92 -1.08 -7.73 9.70
C ILE A 92 -0.20 -8.12 8.52
N ARG A 93 0.66 -9.15 8.65
CA ARG A 93 1.51 -9.63 7.57
C ARG A 93 0.65 -10.19 6.42
N VAL A 94 -0.24 -11.12 6.74
CA VAL A 94 -1.14 -11.74 5.74
C VAL A 94 -2.14 -10.73 5.20
N ALA A 95 -2.67 -9.84 6.03
CA ALA A 95 -3.57 -8.78 5.60
C ALA A 95 -2.89 -7.79 4.63
N SER A 96 -1.60 -7.46 4.85
CA SER A 96 -0.81 -6.67 3.89
C SER A 96 -0.68 -7.41 2.54
N ALA A 97 -0.40 -8.72 2.57
CA ALA A 97 -0.35 -9.53 1.36
C ALA A 97 -1.70 -9.56 0.61
N ILE A 98 -2.81 -9.67 1.33
CA ILE A 98 -4.17 -9.60 0.75
C ILE A 98 -4.40 -8.24 0.07
N ALA A 99 -4.04 -7.14 0.73
CA ALA A 99 -4.15 -5.80 0.16
C ALA A 99 -3.30 -5.64 -1.10
N MET A 100 -2.04 -6.08 -1.08
CA MET A 100 -1.14 -6.06 -2.24
C MET A 100 -1.66 -6.92 -3.38
N ARG A 101 -2.12 -8.14 -3.11
CA ARG A 101 -2.75 -9.02 -4.12
C ARG A 101 -3.94 -8.34 -4.78
N ARG A 102 -4.81 -7.70 -4.00
CA ARG A 102 -5.97 -6.95 -4.51
C ARG A 102 -5.55 -5.76 -5.36
N ALA A 103 -4.50 -5.05 -4.97
CA ALA A 103 -3.96 -3.93 -5.74
C ALA A 103 -3.40 -4.38 -7.09
N ILE A 104 -2.61 -5.45 -7.12
CA ILE A 104 -2.06 -6.04 -8.35
C ILE A 104 -3.21 -6.54 -9.25
N ALA A 105 -4.15 -7.29 -8.71
CA ALA A 105 -5.32 -7.78 -9.46
C ALA A 105 -6.17 -6.63 -10.03
N CYS A 106 -6.34 -5.54 -9.27
CA CYS A 106 -7.02 -4.33 -9.72
C CYS A 106 -6.26 -3.68 -10.89
N LEU A 107 -4.94 -3.50 -10.77
CA LEU A 107 -4.10 -2.94 -11.83
C LEU A 107 -4.22 -3.77 -13.12
N ILE A 108 -4.05 -5.09 -13.04
CA ILE A 108 -4.11 -5.98 -14.19
C ILE A 108 -5.46 -5.90 -14.88
N ARG A 109 -6.55 -5.97 -14.13
CA ARG A 109 -7.93 -5.96 -14.66
C ARG A 109 -8.29 -4.67 -15.41
N HIS A 110 -7.75 -3.54 -14.98
CA HIS A 110 -8.06 -2.22 -15.55
C HIS A 110 -6.99 -1.72 -16.55
N SER A 111 -6.11 -2.60 -17.01
CA SER A 111 -5.05 -2.26 -17.95
C SER A 111 -5.04 -3.20 -19.16
N SER A 112 -4.26 -2.84 -20.19
CA SER A 112 -3.97 -3.74 -21.32
C SER A 112 -3.28 -5.04 -20.89
N LEU A 113 -2.75 -5.09 -19.67
CA LEU A 113 -2.15 -6.29 -19.06
C LEU A 113 -3.18 -7.40 -18.78
N ALA A 114 -4.46 -7.09 -18.80
CA ALA A 114 -5.56 -8.08 -18.64
C ALA A 114 -5.56 -9.18 -19.71
N ARG A 115 -4.88 -8.98 -20.85
CA ARG A 115 -4.74 -9.98 -21.91
C ARG A 115 -3.77 -11.12 -21.57
N PHE A 116 -2.98 -10.96 -20.51
CA PHE A 116 -2.02 -11.96 -20.07
C PHE A 116 -2.60 -12.78 -18.93
N PRO A 117 -2.76 -14.12 -19.09
CA PRO A 117 -3.33 -14.97 -18.07
C PRO A 117 -2.45 -14.95 -16.81
N LEU A 118 -3.09 -14.76 -15.67
CA LEU A 118 -2.46 -14.93 -14.38
C LEU A 118 -2.17 -16.42 -14.20
N GLY A 119 -0.90 -16.81 -14.11
CA GLY A 119 -0.52 -18.20 -13.84
C GLY A 119 -1.18 -18.69 -12.54
N GLN A 120 -2.00 -19.74 -12.64
CA GLN A 120 -2.54 -20.44 -11.48
C GLN A 120 -1.43 -21.32 -10.89
N GLY A 121 -1.12 -21.10 -9.63
CA GLY A 121 -0.29 -22.00 -8.82
C GLY A 121 1.22 -21.82 -8.98
N GLY A 122 1.83 -21.08 -8.07
CA GLY A 122 3.19 -21.28 -7.52
C GLY A 122 4.40 -21.36 -8.48
N ARG A 123 4.24 -21.22 -9.79
CA ARG A 123 5.34 -21.22 -10.74
C ARG A 123 5.96 -19.84 -10.85
N SER A 124 7.28 -19.79 -10.91
CA SER A 124 8.07 -18.58 -11.10
C SER A 124 7.52 -17.78 -12.30
N TYR A 125 7.09 -16.54 -12.07
CA TYR A 125 6.67 -15.63 -13.13
C TYR A 125 7.79 -15.29 -14.11
N LEU A 126 9.03 -15.57 -13.76
CA LEU A 126 10.19 -15.39 -14.64
C LEU A 126 10.14 -16.31 -15.86
N ASP A 127 9.43 -17.46 -15.75
CA ASP A 127 9.30 -18.46 -16.83
C ASP A 127 7.97 -18.39 -17.60
N SER A 128 7.05 -17.51 -17.20
CA SER A 128 5.65 -17.53 -17.70
C SER A 128 5.39 -16.69 -18.94
N GLY A 129 6.41 -16.06 -19.54
CA GLY A 129 6.23 -15.15 -20.68
C GLY A 129 5.41 -13.89 -20.33
N GLN A 130 5.29 -13.52 -19.07
CA GLN A 130 4.58 -12.33 -18.63
C GLN A 130 5.40 -11.07 -18.96
N PRO A 131 4.78 -10.02 -19.55
CA PRO A 131 5.50 -8.82 -19.96
C PRO A 131 5.79 -7.87 -18.78
N PHE A 132 5.62 -8.31 -17.53
CA PHE A 132 5.88 -7.48 -16.36
C PHE A 132 6.51 -8.27 -15.21
N ARG A 133 7.34 -7.57 -14.44
CA ARG A 133 7.90 -8.00 -13.17
C ARG A 133 7.28 -7.21 -12.03
N ILE A 134 7.14 -7.84 -10.87
CA ILE A 134 6.62 -7.20 -9.65
C ILE A 134 7.77 -6.97 -8.69
N ILE A 135 7.85 -5.76 -8.13
CA ILE A 135 8.75 -5.42 -7.05
C ILE A 135 7.95 -4.80 -5.90
N ILE A 136 8.16 -5.29 -4.69
CA ILE A 136 7.48 -4.79 -3.49
C ILE A 136 8.43 -4.04 -2.57
N ASP A 137 7.90 -3.13 -1.74
CA ASP A 137 8.68 -2.58 -0.63
C ASP A 137 8.88 -3.61 0.48
N GLY A 138 10.05 -3.57 1.12
CA GLY A 138 10.37 -4.35 2.31
C GLY A 138 10.92 -5.75 2.03
N LEU A 139 10.45 -6.74 2.79
CA LEU A 139 10.91 -8.14 2.74
C LEU A 139 10.00 -9.00 1.85
N PRO A 140 10.49 -10.15 1.36
CA PRO A 140 9.68 -11.09 0.58
C PRO A 140 8.40 -11.51 1.30
N LEU A 141 7.30 -11.53 0.56
CA LEU A 141 5.95 -11.78 1.07
C LEU A 141 5.22 -12.82 0.18
N PRO A 142 5.60 -14.12 0.26
CA PRO A 142 5.06 -15.17 -0.61
C PRO A 142 3.52 -15.26 -0.58
N GLU A 143 2.90 -14.83 0.53
CA GLU A 143 1.45 -14.79 0.73
C GLU A 143 0.72 -13.88 -0.28
N ILE A 144 1.43 -13.02 -1.01
CA ILE A 144 0.84 -12.26 -2.13
C ILE A 144 0.35 -13.19 -3.24
N GLY A 145 1.00 -14.35 -3.43
CA GLY A 145 0.62 -15.33 -4.45
C GLY A 145 1.04 -14.94 -5.88
N TYR A 146 1.89 -13.93 -6.03
CA TYR A 146 2.58 -13.54 -7.27
C TYR A 146 4.08 -13.64 -7.05
N ALA A 147 4.83 -14.11 -8.07
CA ALA A 147 6.28 -14.01 -8.03
C ALA A 147 6.68 -12.53 -8.01
N HIS A 148 7.61 -12.18 -7.14
CA HIS A 148 8.04 -10.79 -6.96
C HIS A 148 9.46 -10.71 -6.42
N GLU A 149 10.11 -9.59 -6.70
CA GLU A 149 11.31 -9.15 -6.01
C GLU A 149 10.90 -8.30 -4.79
N ALA A 150 11.71 -8.33 -3.74
CA ALA A 150 11.54 -7.47 -2.58
C ALA A 150 12.73 -6.49 -2.49
N LEU A 151 12.45 -5.25 -2.14
CA LEU A 151 13.44 -4.20 -2.04
C LEU A 151 13.25 -3.42 -0.74
N VAL A 152 14.16 -3.63 0.20
CA VAL A 152 14.18 -2.85 1.46
C VAL A 152 14.41 -1.38 1.14
N ASP A 153 13.62 -0.50 1.78
CA ASP A 153 13.59 0.95 1.51
C ASP A 153 13.32 1.25 0.03
N GLY A 154 12.46 0.45 -0.59
CA GLY A 154 12.15 0.53 -2.02
C GLY A 154 11.50 1.85 -2.40
N ASP A 155 10.68 2.44 -1.54
CA ASP A 155 10.05 3.75 -1.72
C ASP A 155 11.08 4.90 -1.84
N ALA A 156 12.26 4.74 -1.25
CA ALA A 156 13.38 5.68 -1.38
C ALA A 156 14.28 5.38 -2.60
N ARG A 157 14.15 4.24 -3.28
CA ARG A 157 15.09 3.73 -4.29
C ARG A 157 14.47 3.49 -5.66
N CYS A 158 13.17 3.18 -5.74
CA CYS A 158 12.44 2.82 -6.96
C CYS A 158 11.23 3.75 -7.14
N GLN A 159 11.09 4.34 -8.32
CA GLN A 159 10.01 5.30 -8.61
C GLN A 159 8.62 4.66 -8.57
N SER A 160 8.48 3.44 -9.07
CA SER A 160 7.21 2.71 -9.09
C SER A 160 6.75 2.36 -7.69
N ILE A 161 7.66 1.95 -6.78
CA ILE A 161 7.35 1.70 -5.36
C ILE A 161 6.99 3.01 -4.66
N SER A 162 7.79 4.07 -4.83
CA SER A 162 7.50 5.38 -4.24
C SER A 162 6.14 5.94 -4.69
N ALA A 163 5.78 5.75 -5.95
CA ALA A 163 4.48 6.11 -6.48
C ALA A 163 3.35 5.31 -5.84
N ALA A 164 3.54 4.00 -5.63
CA ALA A 164 2.62 3.13 -4.92
C ALA A 164 2.44 3.58 -3.46
N ALA A 165 3.53 3.88 -2.73
CA ALA A 165 3.50 4.45 -1.37
C ALA A 165 2.62 5.70 -1.28
N ILE A 166 2.80 6.65 -2.20
CA ILE A 166 2.02 7.88 -2.27
C ILE A 166 0.52 7.60 -2.50
N LEU A 167 0.18 6.70 -3.42
CA LEU A 167 -1.21 6.34 -3.68
C LEU A 167 -1.85 5.61 -2.50
N ALA A 168 -1.18 4.61 -1.95
CA ALA A 168 -1.65 3.84 -0.81
C ALA A 168 -1.93 4.76 0.40
N LYS A 169 -0.95 5.61 0.76
CA LYS A 169 -1.09 6.56 1.87
C LYS A 169 -2.20 7.58 1.63
N THR A 170 -2.31 8.12 0.42
CA THR A 170 -3.35 9.11 0.08
C THR A 170 -4.75 8.50 0.18
N VAL A 171 -4.94 7.29 -0.34
CA VAL A 171 -6.23 6.60 -0.28
C VAL A 171 -6.58 6.22 1.16
N ARG A 172 -5.60 5.70 1.92
CA ARG A 172 -5.83 5.31 3.31
C ARG A 172 -6.22 6.50 4.17
N ASP A 173 -5.50 7.62 4.08
CA ASP A 173 -5.80 8.81 4.88
C ASP A 173 -7.21 9.34 4.55
N ARG A 174 -7.60 9.34 3.27
CA ARG A 174 -8.96 9.71 2.87
C ARG A 174 -10.03 8.79 3.50
N LEU A 175 -9.79 7.47 3.53
CA LEU A 175 -10.69 6.53 4.18
C LEU A 175 -10.80 6.80 5.68
N MET A 176 -9.69 7.11 6.35
CA MET A 176 -9.69 7.44 7.77
C MET A 176 -10.44 8.75 8.06
N HIS A 177 -10.29 9.77 7.22
CA HIS A 177 -11.08 11.01 7.35
C HIS A 177 -12.59 10.75 7.17
N GLN A 178 -13.00 9.87 6.24
CA GLN A 178 -14.40 9.48 6.09
C GLN A 178 -14.92 8.67 7.28
N LEU A 179 -14.09 7.86 7.90
CA LEU A 179 -14.44 7.14 9.12
C LEU A 179 -14.54 8.08 10.33
N ALA A 180 -13.69 9.11 10.41
CA ALA A 180 -13.73 10.10 11.47
C ALA A 180 -15.07 10.83 11.56
N THR A 181 -15.71 11.12 10.43
CA THR A 181 -17.05 11.75 10.42
C THR A 181 -18.16 10.83 10.91
N ARG A 182 -18.00 9.52 10.75
CA ARG A 182 -18.98 8.51 11.17
C ARG A 182 -18.76 8.00 12.60
N HIS A 183 -17.55 8.15 13.09
CA HIS A 183 -17.10 7.68 14.39
C HIS A 183 -16.31 8.80 15.08
N PRO A 184 -16.98 9.88 15.55
CA PRO A 184 -16.32 10.95 16.28
C PRO A 184 -15.77 10.46 17.62
N GLY A 185 -14.82 11.20 18.20
CA GLY A 185 -14.29 10.94 19.53
C GLY A 185 -13.00 10.10 19.56
N TYR A 186 -12.46 9.66 18.41
CA TYR A 186 -11.20 8.91 18.37
C TYR A 186 -10.04 9.71 17.72
N GLY A 187 -10.27 10.96 17.33
CA GLY A 187 -9.26 11.80 16.67
C GLY A 187 -8.80 11.33 15.30
N TRP A 188 -9.56 10.46 14.60
CA TRP A 188 -9.12 9.86 13.33
C TRP A 188 -8.93 10.85 12.18
N ALA A 189 -9.49 12.05 12.29
CA ALA A 189 -9.26 13.12 11.33
C ALA A 189 -7.80 13.63 11.34
N THR A 190 -7.12 13.52 12.48
CA THR A 190 -5.74 13.98 12.67
C THR A 190 -4.77 12.81 12.79
N ASN A 191 -5.07 11.84 13.66
CA ASN A 191 -4.18 10.72 13.94
C ASN A 191 -4.28 9.56 12.93
N VAL A 192 -5.25 9.59 12.02
CA VAL A 192 -5.53 8.56 10.99
C VAL A 192 -5.48 7.12 11.54
N GLY A 193 -5.92 6.94 12.79
CA GLY A 193 -6.02 5.65 13.46
C GLY A 193 -4.77 5.22 14.25
N TYR A 194 -3.73 6.04 14.34
CA TYR A 194 -2.59 5.77 15.22
C TYR A 194 -2.96 5.96 16.68
N GLY A 195 -2.32 5.23 17.58
CA GLY A 195 -2.60 5.20 19.02
C GLY A 195 -2.09 6.42 19.77
N THR A 196 -2.49 7.62 19.37
CA THR A 196 -2.25 8.88 20.10
C THR A 196 -3.04 8.90 21.40
N GLU A 197 -2.69 9.81 22.32
CA GLU A 197 -3.44 10.00 23.58
C GLU A 197 -4.93 10.25 23.31
N GLU A 198 -5.26 11.10 22.32
CA GLU A 198 -6.64 11.36 21.90
C GLU A 198 -7.37 10.07 21.47
N HIS A 199 -6.68 9.18 20.71
CA HIS A 199 -7.27 7.91 20.28
C HIS A 199 -7.48 6.96 21.47
N GLN A 200 -6.51 6.88 22.38
CA GLN A 200 -6.60 6.03 23.57
C GLN A 200 -7.70 6.52 24.52
N GLU A 201 -7.83 7.84 24.70
CA GLU A 201 -8.93 8.42 25.50
C GLU A 201 -10.29 8.16 24.85
N GLY A 202 -10.36 8.30 23.52
CA GLY A 202 -11.56 7.93 22.77
C GLY A 202 -11.96 6.46 22.96
N LEU A 203 -10.98 5.56 23.00
CA LEU A 203 -11.21 4.13 23.29
C LEU A 203 -11.70 3.90 24.72
N ARG A 204 -11.17 4.63 25.70
CA ARG A 204 -11.57 4.53 27.10
C ARG A 204 -13.01 4.98 27.32
N ILE A 205 -13.44 6.04 26.61
CA ILE A 205 -14.78 6.63 26.75
C ILE A 205 -15.83 5.86 25.96
N ASN A 206 -15.54 5.55 24.67
CA ASN A 206 -16.52 5.05 23.72
C ASN A 206 -16.39 3.54 23.43
N GLY A 207 -15.34 2.90 23.96
CA GLY A 207 -15.01 1.52 23.59
C GLY A 207 -14.53 1.36 22.14
N PRO A 208 -14.22 0.14 21.70
CA PRO A 208 -13.80 -0.12 20.34
C PRO A 208 -14.98 -0.18 19.37
N THR A 209 -14.78 0.32 18.15
CA THR A 209 -15.70 0.12 17.03
C THR A 209 -15.27 -1.08 16.18
N ARG A 210 -16.11 -1.52 15.22
CA ARG A 210 -15.77 -2.55 14.23
C ARG A 210 -14.56 -2.22 13.33
N HIS A 211 -14.06 -0.99 13.39
CA HIS A 211 -12.89 -0.55 12.62
C HIS A 211 -11.59 -0.60 13.42
N HIS A 212 -11.65 -0.91 14.70
CA HIS A 212 -10.47 -1.14 15.52
C HIS A 212 -9.92 -2.55 15.32
N ARG A 213 -8.63 -2.70 15.53
CA ARG A 213 -7.89 -3.96 15.42
C ARG A 213 -7.74 -4.56 16.81
N LEU A 214 -8.65 -5.46 17.14
CA LEU A 214 -8.76 -6.01 18.49
C LEU A 214 -7.56 -6.86 18.90
N THR A 215 -6.81 -7.39 17.96
CA THR A 215 -5.58 -8.16 18.20
C THR A 215 -4.34 -7.30 18.42
N PHE A 216 -4.44 -5.97 18.24
CA PHE A 216 -3.31 -5.05 18.44
C PHE A 216 -3.27 -4.58 19.90
N ALA A 217 -2.06 -4.50 20.50
CA ALA A 217 -1.90 -3.81 21.77
C ALA A 217 -2.14 -2.29 21.58
N PRO A 218 -2.84 -1.58 22.49
CA PRO A 218 -3.34 -2.05 23.77
C PRO A 218 -4.74 -2.71 23.73
N LEU A 219 -5.46 -2.76 22.59
CA LEU A 219 -6.82 -3.29 22.52
C LEU A 219 -6.90 -4.77 22.94
N ALA A 220 -5.91 -5.58 22.56
CA ALA A 220 -5.83 -6.97 22.98
C ALA A 220 -5.79 -7.14 24.51
N GLN A 221 -5.24 -6.16 25.23
CA GLN A 221 -5.21 -6.17 26.70
C GLN A 221 -6.57 -5.79 27.30
N LEU A 222 -7.30 -4.88 26.66
CA LEU A 222 -8.65 -4.48 27.10
C LEU A 222 -9.67 -5.63 26.96
N THR A 223 -9.54 -6.45 25.92
CA THR A 223 -10.43 -7.62 25.69
C THR A 223 -10.15 -8.81 26.62
N LEU A 224 -8.97 -8.88 27.23
CA LEU A 224 -8.64 -9.91 28.22
C LEU A 224 -9.11 -9.56 29.64
N SER A 225 -9.53 -8.33 29.86
CA SER A 225 -9.97 -7.81 31.17
C SER A 225 -11.51 -7.74 31.31
N LEU A 226 -12.24 -8.22 30.31
CA LEU A 226 -13.71 -8.37 30.28
C LEU A 226 -14.09 -9.84 30.31
#